data_dd5c05025a884e4c8e2026250b9b6012
#
_entry.id   dd5c05025a884e4c8e2026250b9b6012
#
_cell.length_a   1.000
_cell.length_b   1.000
_cell.length_c   1.000
_cell.angle_alpha   90.00
_cell.angle_beta   90.00
_cell.angle_gamma   90.00
#
_symmetry.space_group_name_H-M   'P 1'
#
loop_
_entity.id
_entity.type
_entity.pdbx_description
1 polymer ?
#
loop_
_entity_poly.entity_id
_entity_poly.type
_entity_poly.pdbx_seq_one_letter_code
_entity_poly.pdbx_strand_id
1 'polypeptide(L)'
;RYTRAVPAVAYDLMELSEKPLTLVLDEGMMVASAVLGPESTIAIRVTQDPICRELVRRLRKPLVSTSANLAGGPSPTCFADITDSLKSGVDYILPLRQAEKKPPVASTVIRLKADGQIRILRK
;
A
#
# COMPACT_ATOMS: atom_id res chain seq x y z
N ARG A 1 14.89 2.28 -5.51
CA ARG A 1 14.91 1.31 -6.61
C ARG A 1 13.70 1.48 -7.54
N TYR A 2 12.51 1.77 -7.02
CA TYR A 2 11.25 1.86 -7.78
C TYR A 2 10.82 3.30 -8.08
N THR A 3 11.65 4.25 -7.77
CA THR A 3 11.55 5.67 -8.13
C THR A 3 12.96 6.24 -8.24
N ARG A 4 13.15 7.26 -9.08
CA ARG A 4 14.46 7.90 -9.27
C ARG A 4 14.77 8.92 -8.18
N ALA A 5 13.76 9.61 -7.70
CA ALA A 5 13.92 10.69 -6.74
C ALA A 5 13.16 10.36 -5.44
N VAL A 6 13.90 10.08 -4.37
CA VAL A 6 13.35 9.95 -3.03
C VAL A 6 13.92 11.11 -2.21
N PRO A 7 13.12 12.14 -1.91
CA PRO A 7 13.58 13.22 -1.03
C PRO A 7 13.98 12.68 0.34
N ALA A 8 15.01 13.23 0.96
CA ALA A 8 15.53 12.76 2.25
C ALA A 8 14.44 12.70 3.33
N VAL A 9 13.54 13.70 3.35
CA VAL A 9 12.40 13.76 4.29
C VAL A 9 11.46 12.55 4.18
N ALA A 10 11.47 11.80 3.05
CA ALA A 10 10.67 10.60 2.90
C ALA A 10 11.05 9.52 3.92
N TYR A 11 12.32 9.37 4.21
CA TYR A 11 12.83 8.41 5.18
C TYR A 11 12.41 8.79 6.60
N ASP A 12 12.53 10.06 6.96
CA ASP A 12 12.11 10.57 8.27
C ASP A 12 10.59 10.37 8.46
N LEU A 13 9.79 10.69 7.44
CA LEU A 13 8.34 10.49 7.48
C LEU A 13 7.95 9.02 7.66
N MET A 14 8.65 8.09 6.99
CA MET A 14 8.38 6.67 7.11
C MET A 14 8.82 6.11 8.47
N GLU A 15 9.92 6.61 9.04
CA GLU A 15 10.47 6.14 10.31
C GLU A 15 9.68 6.67 11.50
N LEU A 16 9.31 7.95 11.49
CA LEU A 16 8.61 8.62 12.58
C LEU A 16 7.10 8.40 12.59
N SER A 17 6.55 7.79 11.53
CA SER A 17 5.11 7.59 11.43
C SER A 17 4.62 6.43 12.31
N GLU A 18 3.86 6.75 13.36
CA GLU A 18 3.20 5.74 14.20
C GLU A 18 2.03 5.04 13.52
N LYS A 19 1.42 5.68 12.53
CA LYS A 19 0.31 5.16 11.75
C LYS A 19 0.78 4.69 10.37
N PRO A 20 0.05 3.77 9.72
CA PRO A 20 0.39 3.37 8.36
C PRO A 20 0.48 4.58 7.44
N LEU A 21 1.62 4.75 6.77
CA LEU A 21 1.91 5.85 5.86
C LEU A 21 2.15 5.33 4.45
N THR A 22 1.51 5.98 3.48
CA THR A 22 1.75 5.77 2.05
C THR A 22 2.29 7.07 1.46
N LEU A 23 3.45 7.02 0.85
CA LEU A 23 4.05 8.13 0.11
C LEU A 23 3.78 7.95 -1.39
N VAL A 24 3.23 8.98 -2.02
CA VAL A 24 3.12 9.08 -3.47
C VAL A 24 4.29 9.90 -3.96
N LEU A 25 5.20 9.23 -4.67
CA LEU A 25 6.47 9.77 -5.16
C LEU A 25 6.43 9.94 -6.68
N ASP A 26 7.30 10.80 -7.20
CA ASP A 26 7.49 11.03 -8.62
C ASP A 26 8.32 9.92 -9.27
N GLU A 27 8.28 9.85 -10.60
CA GLU A 27 9.14 9.02 -11.43
C GLU A 27 9.19 7.54 -11.03
N GLY A 28 8.00 6.94 -10.85
CA GLY A 28 7.87 5.50 -10.62
C GLY A 28 8.46 4.70 -11.77
N MET A 29 9.19 3.64 -11.45
CA MET A 29 9.89 2.82 -12.43
C MET A 29 9.97 1.35 -12.01
N MET A 30 10.32 0.48 -12.94
CA MET A 30 10.51 -0.97 -12.69
C MET A 30 9.26 -1.69 -12.15
N VAL A 31 8.08 -1.16 -12.45
CA VAL A 31 6.78 -1.77 -12.15
C VAL A 31 5.92 -1.74 -13.42
N ALA A 32 4.85 -2.55 -13.44
CA ALA A 32 3.88 -2.51 -14.53
C ALA A 32 3.22 -1.12 -14.62
N SER A 33 2.94 -0.65 -15.83
CA SER A 33 2.32 0.67 -16.06
C SER A 33 0.99 0.83 -15.31
N ALA A 34 0.22 -0.24 -15.18
CA ALA A 34 -1.04 -0.25 -14.42
C ALA A 34 -0.89 0.03 -12.91
N VAL A 35 0.34 -0.07 -12.37
CA VAL A 35 0.63 0.26 -10.96
C VAL A 35 0.94 1.75 -10.77
N LEU A 36 1.30 2.43 -11.86
CA LEU A 36 1.63 3.85 -11.82
C LEU A 36 0.36 4.70 -11.81
N GLY A 37 0.39 5.76 -11.03
CA GLY A 37 -0.61 6.81 -11.04
C GLY A 37 -0.35 7.86 -12.13
N PRO A 38 -1.16 8.92 -12.17
CA PRO A 38 -0.95 10.05 -13.08
C PRO A 38 0.49 10.58 -12.98
N GLU A 39 1.01 11.10 -14.10
CA GLU A 39 2.38 11.65 -14.18
C GLU A 39 3.47 10.65 -13.77
N SER A 40 3.22 9.34 -14.03
CA SER A 40 4.14 8.26 -13.63
C SER A 40 4.46 8.23 -12.14
N THR A 41 3.50 8.61 -11.29
CA THR A 41 3.69 8.54 -9.84
C THR A 41 3.59 7.12 -9.32
N ILE A 42 4.23 6.85 -8.19
CA ILE A 42 4.16 5.56 -7.51
C ILE A 42 3.81 5.75 -6.04
N ALA A 43 2.82 4.98 -5.55
CA ALA A 43 2.44 4.95 -4.15
C ALA A 43 3.20 3.82 -3.44
N ILE A 44 4.02 4.17 -2.46
CA ILE A 44 4.85 3.23 -1.70
C ILE A 44 4.49 3.29 -0.22
N ARG A 45 4.30 2.13 0.40
CA ARG A 45 4.12 1.99 1.84
C ARG A 45 5.14 1.00 2.41
N VAL A 46 5.83 1.41 3.47
CA VAL A 46 6.64 0.50 4.28
C VAL A 46 5.73 -0.13 5.34
N THR A 47 5.47 -1.42 5.19
CA THR A 47 4.59 -2.14 6.11
C THR A 47 5.30 -2.53 7.39
N GLN A 48 4.61 -2.40 8.54
CA GLN A 48 5.06 -2.91 9.83
C GLN A 48 4.42 -4.28 10.16
N ASP A 49 3.47 -4.73 9.35
CA ASP A 49 2.83 -6.02 9.54
C ASP A 49 3.85 -7.17 9.35
N PRO A 50 4.02 -8.07 10.33
CA PRO A 50 5.05 -9.09 10.28
C PRO A 50 4.85 -10.12 9.16
N ILE A 51 3.60 -10.42 8.80
CA ILE A 51 3.28 -11.35 7.71
C ILE A 51 3.67 -10.72 6.37
N CYS A 52 3.27 -9.48 6.15
CA CYS A 52 3.61 -8.75 4.92
C CYS A 52 5.14 -8.55 4.79
N ARG A 53 5.82 -8.26 5.90
CA ARG A 53 7.30 -8.13 5.91
C ARG A 53 7.98 -9.44 5.52
N GLU A 54 7.52 -10.56 6.06
CA GLU A 54 8.07 -11.88 5.74
C GLU A 54 7.82 -12.26 4.28
N LEU A 55 6.64 -11.97 3.74
CA LEU A 55 6.33 -12.19 2.33
C LEU A 55 7.25 -11.37 1.41
N VAL A 56 7.43 -10.08 1.68
CA VAL A 56 8.34 -9.20 0.92
C VAL A 56 9.78 -9.69 1.00
N ARG A 57 10.21 -10.12 2.21
CA ARG A 57 11.56 -10.64 2.44
C ARG A 57 11.83 -11.90 1.60
N ARG A 58 10.89 -12.85 1.58
CA ARG A 58 11.01 -14.10 0.79
C ARG A 58 10.92 -13.85 -0.70
N LEU A 59 10.01 -13.00 -1.12
CA LEU A 59 9.81 -12.63 -2.52
C LEU A 59 10.99 -11.81 -3.08
N ARG A 60 11.72 -11.10 -2.22
CA ARG A 60 12.77 -10.14 -2.58
C ARG A 60 12.31 -9.04 -3.54
N LYS A 61 11.02 -8.78 -3.55
CA LYS A 61 10.33 -7.77 -4.38
C LYS A 61 9.19 -7.15 -3.58
N PRO A 62 8.76 -5.92 -3.92
CA PRO A 62 7.56 -5.36 -3.32
C PRO A 62 6.32 -6.14 -3.74
N LEU A 63 5.28 -6.02 -2.93
CA LEU A 63 3.95 -6.54 -3.24
C LEU A 63 3.08 -5.40 -3.77
N VAL A 64 2.35 -5.65 -4.83
CA VAL A 64 1.25 -4.78 -5.24
C VAL A 64 0.09 -5.01 -4.28
N SER A 65 -0.46 -3.94 -3.73
CA SER A 65 -1.50 -4.00 -2.71
C SER A 65 -2.70 -3.14 -3.10
N THR A 66 -3.89 -3.67 -2.91
CA THR A 66 -5.15 -2.97 -3.08
C THR A 66 -6.14 -3.37 -1.99
N SER A 67 -7.27 -2.68 -1.88
CA SER A 67 -8.36 -3.07 -0.98
C SER A 67 -9.07 -4.33 -1.52
N ALA A 68 -9.56 -5.16 -0.59
CA ALA A 68 -10.24 -6.43 -0.93
C ALA A 68 -11.73 -6.22 -1.24
N ASN A 69 -12.04 -5.31 -2.18
CA ASN A 69 -13.39 -5.00 -2.65
C ASN A 69 -13.41 -4.85 -4.18
N LEU A 70 -14.56 -5.02 -4.78
CA LEU A 70 -14.76 -4.68 -6.19
C LEU A 70 -14.68 -3.16 -6.37
N ALA A 71 -14.27 -2.72 -7.56
CA ALA A 71 -14.14 -1.30 -7.87
C ALA A 71 -15.44 -0.53 -7.56
N GLY A 72 -15.32 0.56 -6.81
CA GLY A 72 -16.45 1.37 -6.36
C GLY A 72 -17.24 0.81 -5.17
N GLY A 73 -16.96 -0.41 -4.71
CA GLY A 73 -17.59 -1.00 -3.54
C GLY A 73 -16.95 -0.54 -2.23
N PRO A 74 -17.63 -0.76 -1.08
CA PRO A 74 -17.10 -0.43 0.24
C PRO A 74 -15.90 -1.33 0.58
N SER A 75 -14.91 -0.77 1.26
CA SER A 75 -13.78 -1.55 1.78
C SER A 75 -14.26 -2.45 2.94
N PRO A 76 -13.91 -3.74 2.95
CA PRO A 76 -14.28 -4.66 4.02
C PRO A 76 -13.59 -4.26 5.33
N THR A 77 -14.28 -4.45 6.45
CA THR A 77 -13.73 -4.21 7.79
C THR A 77 -13.13 -5.47 8.42
N CYS A 78 -13.55 -6.64 7.95
CA CYS A 78 -13.01 -7.93 8.36
C CYS A 78 -13.07 -8.92 7.19
N PHE A 79 -12.50 -10.10 7.37
CA PHE A 79 -12.48 -11.14 6.33
C PHE A 79 -13.89 -11.60 5.91
N ALA A 80 -14.83 -11.65 6.84
CA ALA A 80 -16.22 -12.05 6.56
C ALA A 80 -16.94 -11.10 5.58
N ASP A 81 -16.55 -9.81 5.56
CA ASP A 81 -17.16 -8.81 4.68
C ASP A 81 -16.68 -8.91 3.23
N ILE A 82 -15.60 -9.67 2.97
CA ILE A 82 -15.10 -9.89 1.60
C ILE A 82 -16.09 -10.77 0.85
N THR A 83 -16.57 -10.30 -0.30
CA THR A 83 -17.57 -11.02 -1.10
C THR A 83 -17.04 -12.36 -1.59
N ASP A 84 -17.94 -13.35 -1.73
CA ASP A 84 -17.56 -14.68 -2.21
C ASP A 84 -17.07 -14.64 -3.66
N SER A 85 -17.57 -13.72 -4.48
CA SER A 85 -17.08 -13.51 -5.84
C SER A 85 -15.62 -13.08 -5.86
N LEU A 86 -15.19 -12.26 -4.91
CA LEU A 86 -13.78 -11.87 -4.80
C LEU A 86 -12.93 -13.02 -4.26
N LYS A 87 -13.42 -13.74 -3.26
CA LYS A 87 -12.72 -14.91 -2.68
C LYS A 87 -12.49 -16.01 -3.72
N SER A 88 -13.49 -16.27 -4.57
CA SER A 88 -13.37 -17.26 -5.65
C SER A 88 -12.57 -16.78 -6.85
N GLY A 89 -12.37 -15.47 -7.00
CA GLY A 89 -11.60 -14.87 -8.09
C GLY A 89 -10.09 -14.79 -7.84
N VAL A 90 -9.58 -15.20 -6.68
CA VAL A 90 -8.14 -15.16 -6.36
C VAL A 90 -7.54 -16.57 -6.34
N ASP A 91 -6.26 -16.69 -6.68
CA ASP A 91 -5.57 -17.98 -6.73
C ASP A 91 -5.28 -18.56 -5.33
N TYR A 92 -5.16 -17.70 -4.32
CA TYR A 92 -4.84 -18.12 -2.97
C TYR A 92 -5.38 -17.16 -1.91
N ILE A 93 -5.93 -17.72 -0.84
CA ILE A 93 -6.36 -16.99 0.36
C ILE A 93 -5.50 -17.46 1.53
N LEU A 94 -4.78 -16.50 2.15
CA LEU A 94 -3.94 -16.81 3.29
C LEU A 94 -4.81 -17.25 4.49
N PRO A 95 -4.62 -18.46 5.06
CA PRO A 95 -5.45 -18.97 6.14
C PRO A 95 -5.01 -18.42 7.52
N LEU A 96 -4.69 -17.14 7.58
CA LEU A 96 -4.24 -16.46 8.79
C LEU A 96 -5.11 -15.26 9.09
N ARG A 97 -5.36 -15.00 10.36
CA ARG A 97 -6.04 -13.80 10.87
C ARG A 97 -7.48 -13.60 10.35
N GLN A 98 -8.11 -14.63 9.80
CA GLN A 98 -9.47 -14.53 9.22
C GLN A 98 -10.55 -14.28 10.29
N ALA A 99 -10.31 -14.62 11.55
CA ALA A 99 -11.21 -14.36 12.66
C ALA A 99 -11.04 -12.97 13.28
N GLU A 100 -10.08 -12.17 12.83
CA GLU A 100 -9.88 -10.82 13.35
C GLU A 100 -11.02 -9.91 12.95
N LYS A 101 -11.58 -9.21 13.95
CA LYS A 101 -12.65 -8.23 13.78
C LYS A 101 -12.18 -6.78 13.96
N LYS A 102 -10.87 -6.59 14.13
CA LYS A 102 -10.31 -5.25 14.30
C LYS A 102 -10.39 -4.49 12.97
N PRO A 103 -11.07 -3.35 12.92
CA PRO A 103 -11.16 -2.55 11.71
C PRO A 103 -9.75 -2.17 11.20
N PRO A 104 -9.51 -2.23 9.90
CA PRO A 104 -8.25 -1.80 9.34
C PRO A 104 -8.05 -0.29 9.54
N VAL A 105 -6.86 0.10 9.95
CA VAL A 105 -6.48 1.52 9.98
C VAL A 105 -6.03 1.91 8.58
N ALA A 106 -6.77 2.81 7.95
CA ALA A 106 -6.38 3.36 6.66
C ALA A 106 -5.05 4.10 6.80
N SER A 107 -4.16 3.95 5.81
CA SER A 107 -2.91 4.71 5.80
C SER A 107 -3.18 6.19 5.52
N THR A 108 -2.43 7.07 6.18
CA THR A 108 -2.28 8.45 5.71
C THR A 108 -1.59 8.42 4.35
N VAL A 109 -2.08 9.19 3.40
CA VAL A 109 -1.49 9.28 2.05
C VAL A 109 -0.95 10.67 1.84
N ILE A 110 0.35 10.75 1.58
CA ILE A 110 1.07 12.01 1.38
C ILE A 110 1.70 11.99 -0.02
N ARG A 111 1.42 13.02 -0.80
CA ARG A 111 2.18 13.33 -2.02
C ARG A 111 3.45 14.04 -1.61
N LEU A 112 4.57 13.51 -2.01
CA LEU A 112 5.89 14.10 -1.78
C LEU A 112 6.59 14.23 -3.13
N LYS A 113 6.75 15.47 -3.59
CA LYS A 113 7.43 15.78 -4.84
C LYS A 113 8.95 15.76 -4.70
N ALA A 114 9.65 15.60 -5.80
CA ALA A 114 11.10 15.61 -5.86
C ALA A 114 11.72 16.91 -5.31
N ASP A 115 11.01 18.04 -5.42
CA ASP A 115 11.41 19.35 -4.89
C ASP A 115 11.16 19.53 -3.39
N GLY A 116 10.64 18.48 -2.71
CA GLY A 116 10.33 18.49 -1.28
C GLY A 116 8.95 19.03 -0.92
N GLN A 117 8.12 19.42 -1.89
CA GLN A 117 6.75 19.84 -1.61
C GLN A 117 5.92 18.68 -1.05
N ILE A 118 5.20 18.93 0.03
CA ILE A 118 4.37 17.95 0.75
C ILE A 118 2.90 18.33 0.61
N ARG A 119 2.05 17.36 0.21
CA ARG A 119 0.60 17.50 0.19
C ARG A 119 -0.07 16.28 0.79
N ILE A 120 -0.90 16.47 1.81
CA ILE A 120 -1.72 15.40 2.38
C ILE A 120 -2.90 15.16 1.43
N LEU A 121 -3.00 13.92 0.91
CA LEU A 121 -4.09 13.49 0.03
C LEU A 121 -5.21 12.81 0.81
N ARG A 122 -4.86 12.11 1.92
CA ARG A 122 -5.79 11.45 2.84
C ARG A 122 -5.18 11.37 4.24
N LYS A 123 -5.98 11.69 5.26
CA LYS A 123 -5.65 11.46 6.68
C LYS A 123 -6.15 10.11 7.16
#